data_ba6e0e5fdade33198537b8f86b5848a5
#
_entry.id   ba6e0e5fdade33198537b8f86b5848a5
#
_cell.length_a   1.000
_cell.length_b   1.000
_cell.length_c   1.000
_cell.angle_alpha   90.00
_cell.angle_beta   90.00
_cell.angle_gamma   90.00
#
_symmetry.space_group_name_H-M   'P 1'
#
loop_
_entity.id
_entity.type
_entity.pdbx_description
1 polymer ?
#
loop_
_entity_poly.entity_id
_entity_poly.type
_entity_poly.pdbx_seq_one_letter_code
_entity_poly.pdbx_strand_id
1 'polypeptide(L)'
;MVSVAMINVCFLLNSQVVEIEDTAAIGVEDLNFLFDETITKVGSDFYRMFASEWNNPSTIKGISIFIGENPIPGLGTQIWVKVNERFIYRSVLRPNNEKMKEEVKKALLMTYSYFINYELIQRQLDSEDFSGNGLY
;
A
#
# COMPACT_ATOMS: atom_id res chain seq x y z
N MET A 1 24.35 -5.40 -43.27
CA MET A 1 23.07 -4.72 -42.98
C MET A 1 22.17 -5.53 -42.03
N VAL A 2 21.94 -6.78 -42.29
CA VAL A 2 21.10 -7.62 -41.45
C VAL A 2 21.69 -7.79 -40.05
N SER A 3 23.01 -7.90 -39.93
CA SER A 3 23.71 -8.03 -38.64
C SER A 3 23.57 -6.80 -37.73
N VAL A 4 23.49 -5.60 -38.32
CA VAL A 4 23.33 -4.35 -37.56
C VAL A 4 21.95 -4.28 -36.90
N ALA A 5 20.91 -4.70 -37.60
CA ALA A 5 19.54 -4.75 -37.05
C ALA A 5 19.43 -5.76 -35.89
N MET A 6 20.09 -6.88 -35.99
CA MET A 6 20.14 -7.88 -34.92
C MET A 6 20.86 -7.36 -33.66
N ILE A 7 21.93 -6.62 -33.82
CA ILE A 7 22.68 -6.02 -32.71
C ILE A 7 21.79 -5.03 -31.94
N ASN A 8 21.01 -4.22 -32.66
CA ASN A 8 20.10 -3.28 -32.03
C ASN A 8 19.01 -3.99 -31.16
N VAL A 9 18.46 -5.07 -31.66
CA VAL A 9 17.46 -5.85 -30.92
C VAL A 9 18.07 -6.47 -29.66
N CYS A 10 19.27 -7.02 -29.77
CA CYS A 10 19.96 -7.58 -28.59
C CYS A 10 20.28 -6.51 -27.54
N PHE A 11 20.64 -5.31 -27.97
CA PHE A 11 20.89 -4.21 -27.04
C PHE A 11 19.65 -3.81 -26.26
N LEU A 12 18.50 -3.71 -26.90
CA LEU A 12 17.24 -3.40 -26.23
C LEU A 12 16.85 -4.49 -25.21
N LEU A 13 17.05 -5.75 -25.55
CA LEU A 13 16.78 -6.86 -24.63
C LEU A 13 17.71 -6.82 -23.42
N ASN A 14 18.98 -6.48 -23.61
CA ASN A 14 19.94 -6.34 -22.52
C ASN A 14 19.56 -5.21 -21.57
N SER A 15 19.04 -4.09 -22.07
CA SER A 15 18.56 -3.00 -21.22
C SER A 15 17.41 -3.42 -20.33
N GLN A 16 16.47 -4.21 -20.84
CA GLN A 16 15.36 -4.73 -20.07
C GLN A 16 15.81 -5.70 -18.97
N VAL A 17 16.76 -6.54 -19.25
CA VAL A 17 17.34 -7.49 -18.29
C VAL A 17 18.03 -6.74 -17.14
N VAL A 18 18.75 -5.67 -17.43
CA VAL A 18 19.42 -4.84 -16.40
C VAL A 18 18.40 -4.19 -15.49
N GLU A 19 17.26 -3.70 -16.01
CA GLU A 19 16.20 -3.13 -15.18
C GLU A 19 15.60 -4.17 -14.23
N ILE A 20 15.39 -5.39 -14.69
CA ILE A 20 14.88 -6.48 -13.86
C ILE A 20 15.88 -6.85 -12.74
N GLU A 21 17.16 -6.88 -13.03
CA GLU A 21 18.20 -7.16 -12.06
C GLU A 21 18.26 -6.10 -10.96
N ASP A 22 18.13 -4.82 -11.30
CA ASP A 22 18.09 -3.73 -10.33
C ASP A 22 16.88 -3.86 -9.40
N THR A 23 15.72 -4.23 -9.93
CA THR A 23 14.52 -4.48 -9.13
C THR A 23 14.71 -5.69 -8.20
N ALA A 24 15.39 -6.73 -8.66
CA ALA A 24 15.64 -7.93 -7.87
C ALA A 24 16.63 -7.69 -6.73
N ALA A 25 17.47 -6.65 -6.79
CA ALA A 25 18.41 -6.29 -5.72
C ALA A 25 17.70 -5.76 -4.47
N ILE A 26 16.46 -5.28 -4.59
CA ILE A 26 15.60 -4.88 -3.47
C ILE A 26 14.78 -6.12 -3.07
N GLY A 27 14.90 -6.59 -1.86
CA GLY A 27 14.10 -7.72 -1.38
C GLY A 27 12.61 -7.43 -1.43
N VAL A 28 11.79 -8.41 -1.83
CA VAL A 28 10.34 -8.24 -1.91
C VAL A 28 9.73 -7.92 -0.54
N GLU A 29 10.29 -8.47 0.50
CA GLU A 29 9.89 -8.22 1.89
C GLU A 29 10.13 -6.79 2.36
N ASP A 30 10.99 -6.05 1.67
CA ASP A 30 11.27 -4.64 1.99
C ASP A 30 10.31 -3.67 1.31
N LEU A 31 9.41 -4.16 0.47
CA LEU A 31 8.47 -3.33 -0.27
C LEU A 31 7.13 -3.23 0.48
N ASN A 32 6.55 -2.05 0.42
CA ASN A 32 5.18 -1.84 0.88
C ASN A 32 4.26 -1.85 -0.35
N PHE A 33 3.16 -2.56 -0.23
CA PHE A 33 2.22 -2.75 -1.33
C PHE A 33 0.86 -2.17 -1.01
N LEU A 34 0.21 -1.64 -2.03
CA LEU A 34 -1.16 -1.19 -1.97
C LEU A 34 -1.98 -2.04 -2.95
N PHE A 35 -2.95 -2.78 -2.43
CA PHE A 35 -3.77 -3.70 -3.21
C PHE A 35 -5.19 -3.19 -3.36
N ASP A 36 -5.71 -3.31 -4.57
CA ASP A 36 -7.08 -2.96 -4.92
C ASP A 36 -7.97 -4.20 -4.92
N GLU A 37 -8.85 -4.29 -3.95
CA GLU A 37 -9.87 -5.34 -3.85
C GLU A 37 -11.27 -4.76 -4.04
N THR A 38 -11.40 -3.63 -4.75
CA THR A 38 -12.69 -3.01 -5.02
C THR A 38 -13.41 -3.67 -6.19
N ILE A 39 -14.73 -3.56 -6.21
CA ILE A 39 -15.60 -4.22 -7.19
C ILE A 39 -16.43 -3.21 -7.96
N THR A 40 -16.99 -2.21 -7.28
CA THR A 40 -17.87 -1.21 -7.88
C THR A 40 -17.10 0.03 -8.33
N LYS A 41 -17.77 0.89 -9.10
CA LYS A 41 -17.21 2.18 -9.50
C LYS A 41 -16.91 3.06 -8.28
N VAL A 42 -17.79 3.07 -7.29
CA VAL A 42 -17.60 3.84 -6.05
C VAL A 42 -16.32 3.37 -5.33
N GLY A 43 -16.15 2.07 -5.18
CA GLY A 43 -14.94 1.50 -4.58
C GLY A 43 -13.68 1.82 -5.37
N SER A 44 -13.74 1.67 -6.68
CA SER A 44 -12.60 1.98 -7.56
C SER A 44 -12.21 3.46 -7.51
N ASP A 45 -13.19 4.36 -7.45
CA ASP A 45 -12.92 5.79 -7.32
C ASP A 45 -12.27 6.11 -5.95
N PHE A 46 -12.76 5.50 -4.88
CA PHE A 46 -12.15 5.61 -3.55
C PHE A 46 -10.68 5.15 -3.57
N TYR A 47 -10.43 3.96 -4.13
CA TYR A 47 -9.08 3.43 -4.24
C TYR A 47 -8.15 4.38 -4.98
N ARG A 48 -8.59 4.90 -6.14
CA ARG A 48 -7.76 5.82 -6.94
C ARG A 48 -7.43 7.10 -6.20
N MET A 49 -8.41 7.68 -5.50
CA MET A 49 -8.19 8.89 -4.70
C MET A 49 -7.21 8.61 -3.56
N PHE A 50 -7.40 7.51 -2.86
CA PHE A 50 -6.50 7.10 -1.78
C PHE A 50 -5.09 6.88 -2.31
N ALA A 51 -4.93 6.12 -3.38
CA ALA A 51 -3.64 5.79 -3.97
C ALA A 51 -2.90 7.05 -4.47
N SER A 52 -3.63 8.03 -5.02
CA SER A 52 -3.01 9.26 -5.51
C SER A 52 -2.44 10.13 -4.40
N GLU A 53 -3.00 10.07 -3.20
CA GLU A 53 -2.56 10.86 -2.06
C GLU A 53 -1.69 10.08 -1.07
N TRP A 54 -1.62 8.77 -1.20
CA TRP A 54 -0.84 7.94 -0.29
C TRP A 54 0.66 8.10 -0.53
N ASN A 55 1.36 8.57 0.50
CA ASN A 55 2.82 8.61 0.51
C ASN A 55 3.32 7.54 1.46
N ASN A 56 4.01 6.57 0.92
CA ASN A 56 4.51 5.45 1.69
C ASN A 56 5.62 5.90 2.64
N PRO A 57 5.49 5.70 3.96
CA PRO A 57 6.57 6.02 4.89
C PRO A 57 7.78 5.14 4.61
N SER A 58 8.93 5.77 4.36
CA SER A 58 10.16 5.07 3.97
C SER A 58 10.81 4.29 5.11
N THR A 59 10.44 4.59 6.36
CA THR A 59 11.02 3.98 7.55
C THR A 59 10.38 2.64 7.90
N ILE A 60 9.20 2.34 7.37
CA ILE A 60 8.45 1.12 7.66
C ILE A 60 8.36 0.31 6.38
N LYS A 61 8.78 -0.95 6.45
CA LYS A 61 8.86 -1.85 5.30
C LYS A 61 8.09 -3.14 5.54
N GLY A 62 7.72 -3.79 4.46
CA GLY A 62 7.05 -5.09 4.51
C GLY A 62 5.59 -5.01 4.94
N ILE A 63 4.93 -3.85 4.76
CA ILE A 63 3.54 -3.67 5.14
C ILE A 63 2.67 -3.60 3.88
N SER A 64 1.59 -4.36 3.88
CA SER A 64 0.62 -4.39 2.79
C SER A 64 -0.67 -3.71 3.21
N ILE A 65 -1.15 -2.79 2.37
CA ILE A 65 -2.42 -2.11 2.54
C ILE A 65 -3.40 -2.67 1.52
N PHE A 66 -4.57 -3.07 1.99
CA PHE A 66 -5.64 -3.57 1.15
C PHE A 66 -6.84 -2.63 1.26
N ILE A 67 -7.36 -2.20 0.12
CA ILE A 67 -8.59 -1.42 0.05
C ILE A 67 -9.62 -2.23 -0.70
N GLY A 68 -10.72 -2.50 -0.05
CA GLY A 68 -11.78 -3.29 -0.63
C GLY A 68 -13.15 -2.80 -0.24
N GLU A 69 -14.16 -3.52 -0.68
CA GLU A 69 -15.54 -3.14 -0.44
C GLU A 69 -16.46 -4.34 -0.33
N ASN A 70 -17.57 -4.10 0.36
CA ASN A 70 -18.68 -5.03 0.44
C ASN A 70 -19.94 -4.28 0.01
N PRO A 71 -20.45 -4.49 -1.21
CA PRO A 71 -21.69 -3.84 -1.65
C PRO A 71 -22.87 -4.24 -0.78
N ILE A 72 -23.68 -3.26 -0.38
CA ILE A 72 -24.88 -3.47 0.44
C ILE A 72 -26.09 -3.04 -0.38
N PRO A 73 -26.94 -3.96 -0.83
CA PRO A 73 -28.10 -3.60 -1.66
C PRO A 73 -28.98 -2.53 -0.99
N GLY A 74 -29.26 -1.46 -1.73
CA GLY A 74 -30.10 -0.34 -1.27
C GLY A 74 -29.43 0.67 -0.36
N LEU A 75 -28.22 0.41 0.14
CA LEU A 75 -27.52 1.29 1.07
C LEU A 75 -26.21 1.89 0.54
N GLY A 76 -25.65 1.32 -0.51
CA GLY A 76 -24.36 1.74 -1.07
C GLY A 76 -23.33 0.63 -0.95
N THR A 77 -22.10 0.99 -0.66
CA THR A 77 -21.04 0.00 -0.46
C THR A 77 -20.23 0.31 0.80
N GLN A 78 -19.92 -0.71 1.57
CA GLN A 78 -19.02 -0.56 2.70
C GLN A 78 -17.58 -0.64 2.20
N ILE A 79 -16.87 0.48 2.28
CA ILE A 79 -15.45 0.54 1.96
C ILE A 79 -14.66 0.22 3.23
N TRP A 80 -13.59 -0.53 3.07
CA TRP A 80 -12.68 -0.82 4.18
C TRP A 80 -11.22 -0.70 3.75
N VAL A 81 -10.38 -0.34 4.71
CA VAL A 81 -8.93 -0.34 4.56
C VAL A 81 -8.37 -1.30 5.61
N LYS A 82 -7.54 -2.21 5.15
CA LYS A 82 -6.89 -3.22 5.98
C LYS A 82 -5.38 -3.07 5.85
N VAL A 83 -4.67 -3.03 6.97
CA VAL A 83 -3.21 -3.03 7.00
C VAL A 83 -2.75 -4.38 7.53
N ASN A 84 -2.02 -5.13 6.70
CA ASN A 84 -1.75 -6.54 6.90
C ASN A 84 -3.06 -7.30 7.10
N GLU A 85 -3.37 -7.75 8.30
CA GLU A 85 -4.62 -8.46 8.59
C GLU A 85 -5.61 -7.66 9.44
N ARG A 86 -5.29 -6.40 9.76
CA ARG A 86 -6.10 -5.57 10.65
C ARG A 86 -6.89 -4.53 9.89
N PHE A 87 -8.20 -4.53 10.09
CA PHE A 87 -9.08 -3.48 9.57
C PHE A 87 -8.90 -2.21 10.39
N ILE A 88 -8.52 -1.12 9.71
CA ILE A 88 -8.27 0.17 10.37
C ILE A 88 -9.30 1.23 10.02
N TYR A 89 -10.08 1.01 8.97
CA TYR A 89 -11.10 1.96 8.51
C TYR A 89 -12.25 1.21 7.87
N ARG A 90 -13.47 1.67 8.13
CA ARG A 90 -14.69 1.21 7.46
C ARG A 90 -15.69 2.35 7.38
N SER A 91 -16.34 2.49 6.24
CA SER A 91 -17.42 3.46 6.05
C SER A 91 -18.35 3.00 4.94
N VAL A 92 -19.61 3.39 5.02
CA VAL A 92 -20.58 3.13 3.95
C VAL A 92 -20.65 4.34 3.03
N LEU A 93 -20.36 4.13 1.76
CA LEU A 93 -20.34 5.18 0.75
C LEU A 93 -21.46 5.00 -0.28
N ARG A 94 -21.97 6.13 -0.72
CA ARG A 94 -22.85 6.25 -1.88
C ARG A 94 -22.17 7.12 -2.93
N PRO A 95 -22.62 7.11 -4.19
CA PRO A 95 -22.05 7.98 -5.21
C PRO A 95 -22.19 9.45 -4.84
N ASN A 96 -21.17 10.04 -4.24
CA ASN A 96 -21.09 11.44 -3.86
C ASN A 96 -19.61 11.84 -3.77
N ASN A 97 -19.16 12.69 -4.67
CA ASN A 97 -17.74 13.04 -4.77
C ASN A 97 -17.21 13.80 -3.55
N GLU A 98 -17.99 14.72 -2.98
CA GLU A 98 -17.56 15.49 -1.83
C GLU A 98 -17.43 14.60 -0.59
N LYS A 99 -18.44 13.76 -0.38
CA LYS A 99 -18.42 12.79 0.72
C LYS A 99 -17.26 11.81 0.56
N MET A 100 -17.00 11.38 -0.66
CA MET A 100 -15.88 10.47 -0.94
C MET A 100 -14.55 11.10 -0.60
N LYS A 101 -14.31 12.36 -0.96
CA LYS A 101 -13.08 13.08 -0.62
C LYS A 101 -12.87 13.16 0.89
N GLU A 102 -13.93 13.44 1.65
CA GLU A 102 -13.87 13.47 3.11
C GLU A 102 -13.49 12.11 3.68
N GLU A 103 -14.13 11.06 3.18
CA GLU A 103 -13.88 9.70 3.66
C GLU A 103 -12.49 9.20 3.28
N VAL A 104 -11.97 9.57 2.10
CA VAL A 104 -10.58 9.28 1.71
C VAL A 104 -9.61 9.95 2.67
N LYS A 105 -9.84 11.20 3.04
CA LYS A 105 -8.98 11.89 4.02
C LYS A 105 -8.97 11.22 5.38
N LYS A 106 -10.15 10.78 5.85
CA LYS A 106 -10.24 10.04 7.11
C LYS A 106 -9.47 8.73 7.04
N ALA A 107 -9.64 7.99 5.95
CA ALA A 107 -8.92 6.72 5.75
C ALA A 107 -7.41 6.93 5.72
N LEU A 108 -6.95 7.96 5.02
CA LEU A 108 -5.52 8.31 4.97
C LEU A 108 -4.98 8.64 6.36
N LEU A 109 -5.69 9.47 7.12
CA LEU A 109 -5.27 9.83 8.48
C LEU A 109 -5.20 8.61 9.40
N MET A 110 -6.18 7.73 9.32
CA MET A 110 -6.20 6.50 10.11
C MET A 110 -5.05 5.57 9.73
N THR A 111 -4.76 5.47 8.43
CA THR A 111 -3.65 4.66 7.95
C THR A 111 -2.30 5.21 8.39
N TYR A 112 -2.09 6.52 8.27
CA TYR A 112 -0.86 7.17 8.75
C TYR A 112 -0.70 7.01 10.27
N SER A 113 -1.78 7.21 11.01
CA SER A 113 -1.76 7.02 12.47
C SER A 113 -1.38 5.60 12.85
N TYR A 114 -1.90 4.62 12.13
CA TYR A 114 -1.53 3.22 12.35
C TYR A 114 -0.03 3.00 12.11
N PHE A 115 0.52 3.54 11.03
CA PHE A 115 1.94 3.40 10.71
C PHE A 115 2.83 4.06 11.75
N ILE A 116 2.49 5.26 12.20
CA ILE A 116 3.23 5.97 13.24
C ILE A 116 3.21 5.17 14.55
N ASN A 117 2.05 4.69 14.96
CA ASN A 117 1.91 3.88 16.16
C ASN A 117 2.65 2.55 16.05
N TYR A 118 2.61 1.93 14.88
CA TYR A 118 3.34 0.70 14.62
C TYR A 118 4.85 0.93 14.80
N GLU A 119 5.38 2.00 14.23
CA GLU A 119 6.79 2.35 14.36
C GLU A 119 7.19 2.61 15.82
N LEU A 120 6.35 3.35 16.56
CA LEU A 120 6.59 3.61 17.98
C LEU A 120 6.57 2.34 18.81
N ILE A 121 5.62 1.44 18.55
CA ILE A 121 5.54 0.14 19.23
C ILE A 121 6.79 -0.70 18.95
N GLN A 122 7.23 -0.75 17.70
CA GLN A 122 8.44 -1.49 17.33
C GLN A 122 9.69 -0.93 18.04
N ARG A 123 9.82 0.39 18.11
CA ARG A 123 10.94 1.02 18.83
C ARG A 123 10.90 0.71 20.33
N GLN A 124 9.73 0.71 20.93
CA GLN A 124 9.57 0.36 22.34
C GLN A 124 9.94 -1.10 22.61
N LEU A 125 9.49 -2.01 21.76
CA LEU A 125 9.83 -3.43 21.88
C LEU A 125 11.33 -3.65 21.76
N ASP A 126 11.97 -3.01 20.81
CA ASP A 126 13.42 -3.09 20.64
C ASP A 126 14.17 -2.56 21.87
N SER A 127 13.70 -1.47 22.46
CA SER A 127 14.32 -0.90 23.66
C SER A 127 14.06 -1.75 24.92
N GLU A 128 12.91 -2.39 25.02
CA GLU A 128 12.61 -3.31 26.12
C GLU A 128 13.45 -4.57 26.06
N ASP A 129 13.67 -5.12 24.88
CA ASP A 129 14.56 -6.25 24.68
C ASP A 129 15.99 -5.94 25.14
N PHE A 130 16.43 -4.72 24.93
CA PHE A 130 17.73 -4.26 25.42
C PHE A 130 17.78 -4.08 26.93
N SER A 131 16.71 -3.57 27.54
CA SER A 131 16.71 -3.26 28.96
C SER A 131 16.32 -4.44 29.83
N GLY A 132 15.58 -5.41 29.30
CA GLY A 132 15.06 -6.55 30.04
C GLY A 132 16.06 -7.63 30.34
N ASN A 133 17.13 -7.73 29.59
CA ASN A 133 18.06 -8.85 29.67
C ASN A 133 19.00 -8.80 30.88
N GLY A 134 19.09 -7.71 31.59
CA GLY A 134 19.91 -7.56 32.76
C GLY A 134 19.20 -7.76 34.09
N LEU A 135 17.88 -7.89 34.07
CA LEU A 135 17.08 -7.89 35.28
C LEU A 135 16.68 -9.27 35.80
N TYR A 136 16.97 -10.27 35.05
CA TYR A 136 16.64 -11.67 35.38
C TYR A 136 17.84 -12.57 35.32
#